data_cbc38f70623f2155e7e3e630c9416d8b
#
_entry.id   cbc38f70623f2155e7e3e630c9416d8b
#
_cell.length_a   1.000
_cell.length_b   1.000
_cell.length_c   1.000
_cell.angle_alpha   90.00
_cell.angle_beta   90.00
_cell.angle_gamma   90.00
#
_symmetry.space_group_name_H-M   'P 1'
#
loop_
_entity.id
_entity.type
_entity.pdbx_description
1 polymer ?
#
loop_
_entity_poly.entity_id
_entity_poly.type
_entity_poly.pdbx_seq_one_letter_code
_entity_poly.pdbx_strand_id
1 'polypeptide(L)'
;EWPAETITLVCPFSAGGGTDIGARNMATALGKELGVNVVVENQTGSGGWIAWTDLITGDYDDGYTVGLINHNYAMGELDPDNPRQYNLDDVQLLANQAIDYNVMAIRSNDTRFTDLDSFIEYAKANPVLVSAQATGITDGDATTAEWFNKTFGTQITVVPVDGASDSRGMFLAGDTDVFFASISDVQSAYQSGEMKIACVFSEERSDFMP
;
A
#
# COMPACT_ATOMS: atom_id res chain seq x y z
N GLU A 1 -3.72 -29.54 -21.00
CA GLU A 1 -4.30 -29.40 -19.66
C GLU A 1 -3.77 -28.11 -19.06
N TRP A 2 -4.61 -27.21 -18.61
CA TRP A 2 -4.19 -25.96 -17.96
C TRP A 2 -3.90 -26.22 -16.48
N PRO A 3 -2.85 -25.60 -15.87
CA PRO A 3 -1.80 -24.85 -16.53
C PRO A 3 -0.68 -25.76 -17.07
N ALA A 4 -0.05 -25.37 -18.20
CA ALA A 4 1.08 -26.09 -18.79
C ALA A 4 2.35 -25.21 -18.91
N GLU A 5 2.21 -23.90 -18.67
CA GLU A 5 3.26 -22.90 -18.83
C GLU A 5 3.43 -22.06 -17.55
N THR A 6 4.42 -21.20 -17.55
CA THR A 6 4.64 -20.24 -16.45
C THR A 6 3.49 -19.25 -16.37
N ILE A 7 2.97 -19.03 -15.15
CA ILE A 7 1.98 -17.98 -14.87
C ILE A 7 2.71 -16.71 -14.41
N THR A 8 2.32 -15.57 -14.96
CA THR A 8 2.80 -14.25 -14.54
C THR A 8 1.80 -13.62 -13.59
N LEU A 9 2.27 -13.22 -12.40
CA LEU A 9 1.51 -12.47 -11.41
C LEU A 9 1.98 -11.03 -11.42
N VAL A 10 1.19 -10.13 -12.00
CA VAL A 10 1.51 -8.70 -12.10
C VAL A 10 1.22 -8.01 -10.78
N CYS A 11 2.27 -7.40 -10.21
CA CYS A 11 2.20 -6.58 -9.01
C CYS A 11 2.30 -5.10 -9.40
N PRO A 12 1.28 -4.27 -9.12
CA PRO A 12 1.21 -2.88 -9.59
C PRO A 12 2.09 -1.91 -8.79
N PHE A 13 2.87 -2.41 -7.82
CA PHE A 13 3.67 -1.59 -6.90
C PHE A 13 5.13 -2.03 -6.85
N SER A 14 5.99 -1.20 -6.24
CA SER A 14 7.42 -1.44 -6.16
C SER A 14 7.77 -2.70 -5.36
N ALA A 15 8.88 -3.34 -5.77
CA ALA A 15 9.39 -4.52 -5.12
C ALA A 15 9.75 -4.24 -3.64
N GLY A 16 9.45 -5.20 -2.76
CA GLY A 16 9.70 -5.12 -1.32
C GLY A 16 8.65 -4.33 -0.53
N GLY A 17 7.59 -3.83 -1.15
CA GLY A 17 6.36 -3.37 -0.47
C GLY A 17 5.45 -4.54 -0.08
N GLY A 18 4.44 -4.26 0.74
CA GLY A 18 3.53 -5.29 1.26
C GLY A 18 2.83 -6.09 0.16
N THR A 19 2.35 -5.43 -0.89
CA THR A 19 1.72 -6.09 -2.04
C THR A 19 2.69 -7.03 -2.76
N ASP A 20 3.96 -6.63 -2.97
CA ASP A 20 4.97 -7.48 -3.61
C ASP A 20 5.34 -8.69 -2.74
N ILE A 21 5.49 -8.50 -1.44
CA ILE A 21 5.74 -9.60 -0.49
C ILE A 21 4.59 -10.60 -0.53
N GLY A 22 3.35 -10.10 -0.48
CA GLY A 22 2.14 -10.91 -0.63
C GLY A 22 2.09 -11.66 -1.95
N ALA A 23 2.42 -10.99 -3.07
CA ALA A 23 2.51 -11.58 -4.40
C ALA A 23 3.49 -12.75 -4.46
N ARG A 24 4.70 -12.57 -3.92
CA ARG A 24 5.74 -13.61 -3.92
C ARG A 24 5.38 -14.81 -3.05
N ASN A 25 4.73 -14.57 -1.91
CA ASN A 25 4.21 -15.64 -1.07
C ASN A 25 3.11 -16.43 -1.81
N MET A 26 2.18 -15.74 -2.46
CA MET A 26 1.14 -16.36 -3.26
C MET A 26 1.71 -17.10 -4.47
N ALA A 27 2.66 -16.52 -5.19
CA ALA A 27 3.34 -17.17 -6.33
C ALA A 27 4.00 -18.47 -5.91
N THR A 28 4.67 -18.49 -4.75
CA THR A 28 5.29 -19.70 -4.18
C THR A 28 4.25 -20.79 -3.88
N ALA A 29 3.13 -20.41 -3.26
CA ALA A 29 2.06 -21.35 -2.91
C ALA A 29 1.34 -21.88 -4.16
N LEU A 30 0.99 -21.00 -5.10
CA LEU A 30 0.34 -21.38 -6.35
C LEU A 30 1.26 -22.27 -7.22
N GLY A 31 2.54 -21.94 -7.34
CA GLY A 31 3.49 -22.73 -8.10
C GLY A 31 3.61 -24.16 -7.57
N LYS A 32 3.60 -24.31 -6.24
CA LYS A 32 3.61 -25.62 -5.59
C LYS A 32 2.31 -26.40 -5.85
N GLU A 33 1.17 -25.75 -5.78
CA GLU A 33 -0.14 -26.39 -5.95
C GLU A 33 -0.41 -26.77 -7.41
N LEU A 34 -0.09 -25.87 -8.33
CA LEU A 34 -0.36 -26.03 -9.77
C LEU A 34 0.73 -26.81 -10.51
N GLY A 35 1.90 -26.99 -9.92
CA GLY A 35 3.01 -27.74 -10.54
C GLY A 35 3.71 -26.99 -11.69
N VAL A 36 3.54 -25.66 -11.78
CA VAL A 36 4.17 -24.78 -12.77
C VAL A 36 4.91 -23.65 -12.08
N ASN A 37 5.79 -22.95 -12.82
CA ASN A 37 6.39 -21.74 -12.30
C ASN A 37 5.33 -20.61 -12.22
N VAL A 38 5.34 -19.86 -11.12
CA VAL A 38 4.60 -18.59 -10.99
C VAL A 38 5.62 -17.50 -10.70
N VAL A 39 5.71 -16.51 -11.57
CA VAL A 39 6.66 -15.41 -11.46
C VAL A 39 5.94 -14.11 -11.12
N VAL A 40 6.58 -13.27 -10.33
CA VAL A 40 6.04 -11.94 -9.99
C VAL A 40 6.74 -10.90 -10.85
N GLU A 41 5.95 -10.08 -11.55
CA GLU A 41 6.41 -8.94 -12.33
C GLU A 41 5.88 -7.64 -11.70
N ASN A 42 6.79 -6.73 -11.34
CA ASN A 42 6.42 -5.43 -10.80
C ASN A 42 6.28 -4.41 -11.93
N GLN A 43 5.07 -3.85 -12.08
CA GLN A 43 4.75 -2.82 -13.07
C GLN A 43 4.17 -1.60 -12.37
N THR A 44 5.04 -0.67 -12.00
CA THR A 44 4.69 0.49 -11.15
C THR A 44 4.19 1.68 -11.96
N GLY A 45 3.54 2.60 -11.28
CA GLY A 45 3.20 3.92 -11.79
C GLY A 45 1.70 4.26 -11.71
N SER A 46 1.43 5.55 -11.55
CA SER A 46 0.07 6.10 -11.43
C SER A 46 -0.78 5.42 -10.35
N GLY A 47 -0.18 5.06 -9.19
CA GLY A 47 -0.90 4.39 -8.10
C GLY A 47 -1.42 2.99 -8.46
N GLY A 48 -0.75 2.28 -9.38
CA GLY A 48 -1.12 0.95 -9.89
C GLY A 48 -1.83 0.97 -11.25
N TRP A 49 -2.31 2.13 -11.69
CA TRP A 49 -3.16 2.23 -12.88
C TRP A 49 -2.45 1.92 -14.21
N ILE A 50 -1.12 1.99 -14.27
CA ILE A 50 -0.38 1.55 -15.47
C ILE A 50 -0.55 0.04 -15.64
N ALA A 51 -0.30 -0.75 -14.59
CA ALA A 51 -0.44 -2.20 -14.62
C ALA A 51 -1.90 -2.63 -14.88
N TRP A 52 -2.86 -2.03 -14.20
CA TRP A 52 -4.27 -2.40 -14.35
C TRP A 52 -4.81 -2.07 -15.75
N THR A 53 -4.42 -0.92 -16.31
CA THR A 53 -4.80 -0.57 -17.70
C THR A 53 -4.21 -1.56 -18.69
N ASP A 54 -2.95 -1.92 -18.52
CA ASP A 54 -2.28 -2.92 -19.37
C ASP A 54 -2.96 -4.29 -19.29
N LEU A 55 -3.31 -4.75 -18.07
CA LEU A 55 -4.03 -6.00 -17.85
C LEU A 55 -5.42 -6.04 -18.52
N ILE A 56 -6.13 -4.90 -18.55
CA ILE A 56 -7.48 -4.80 -19.15
C ILE A 56 -7.40 -4.68 -20.68
N THR A 57 -6.40 -3.95 -21.19
CA THR A 57 -6.29 -3.64 -22.62
C THR A 57 -5.35 -4.55 -23.38
N GLY A 58 -4.52 -5.30 -22.67
CA GLY A 58 -3.57 -6.25 -23.25
C GLY A 58 -4.24 -7.55 -23.72
N ASP A 59 -3.49 -8.36 -24.41
CA ASP A 59 -3.92 -9.66 -24.95
C ASP A 59 -3.55 -10.79 -23.97
N TYR A 60 -4.25 -10.80 -22.79
CA TYR A 60 -3.97 -11.69 -21.67
C TYR A 60 -5.14 -12.66 -21.37
N ASP A 61 -5.95 -12.98 -22.35
CA ASP A 61 -7.14 -13.82 -22.20
C ASP A 61 -6.83 -15.33 -22.20
N ASP A 62 -5.56 -15.71 -22.29
CA ASP A 62 -5.06 -17.08 -22.24
C ASP A 62 -5.05 -17.69 -20.82
N GLY A 63 -5.25 -16.87 -19.78
CA GLY A 63 -5.27 -17.29 -18.39
C GLY A 63 -3.89 -17.51 -17.75
N TYR A 64 -2.80 -17.05 -18.38
CA TYR A 64 -1.44 -17.14 -17.85
C TYR A 64 -0.92 -15.84 -17.27
N THR A 65 -1.68 -14.75 -17.36
CA THR A 65 -1.39 -13.49 -16.70
C THR A 65 -2.50 -13.12 -15.74
N VAL A 66 -2.14 -12.91 -14.47
CA VAL A 66 -3.07 -12.54 -13.39
C VAL A 66 -2.53 -11.30 -12.71
N GLY A 67 -3.40 -10.34 -12.39
CA GLY A 67 -3.03 -9.10 -11.71
C GLY A 67 -3.49 -9.06 -10.27
N LEU A 68 -2.69 -8.44 -9.42
CA LEU A 68 -3.13 -8.01 -8.10
C LEU A 68 -3.85 -6.67 -8.20
N ILE A 69 -4.99 -6.57 -7.55
CA ILE A 69 -5.67 -5.30 -7.34
C ILE A 69 -5.84 -5.06 -5.84
N ASN A 70 -5.96 -3.81 -5.47
CA ASN A 70 -6.32 -3.40 -4.12
C ASN A 70 -7.44 -2.36 -4.17
N HIS A 71 -7.81 -1.80 -3.04
CA HIS A 71 -8.89 -0.80 -2.96
C HIS A 71 -8.66 0.45 -3.83
N ASN A 72 -7.40 0.82 -4.18
CA ASN A 72 -7.13 1.93 -5.09
C ASN A 72 -7.78 1.74 -6.45
N TYR A 73 -7.88 0.49 -6.92
CA TYR A 73 -8.58 0.19 -8.17
C TYR A 73 -10.06 0.55 -8.08
N ALA A 74 -10.73 0.09 -7.02
CA ALA A 74 -12.14 0.39 -6.79
C ALA A 74 -12.42 1.87 -6.49
N MET A 75 -11.45 2.58 -5.89
CA MET A 75 -11.57 4.01 -5.60
C MET A 75 -11.31 4.92 -6.80
N GLY A 76 -10.70 4.40 -7.87
CA GLY A 76 -10.29 5.22 -9.01
C GLY A 76 -11.44 5.86 -9.78
N GLU A 77 -12.60 5.25 -9.83
CA GLU A 77 -13.80 5.83 -10.45
C GLU A 77 -14.42 6.96 -9.59
N LEU A 78 -14.10 6.99 -8.30
CA LEU A 78 -14.62 7.98 -7.34
C LEU A 78 -13.76 9.24 -7.26
N ASP A 79 -12.60 9.30 -7.94
CA ASP A 79 -11.78 10.50 -8.00
C ASP A 79 -12.47 11.56 -8.85
N PRO A 80 -12.98 12.67 -8.28
CA PRO A 80 -13.73 13.66 -9.02
C PRO A 80 -12.88 14.49 -9.98
N ASP A 81 -11.58 14.57 -9.73
CA ASP A 81 -10.65 15.39 -10.50
C ASP A 81 -10.02 14.59 -11.65
N ASN A 82 -9.94 13.27 -11.51
CA ASN A 82 -9.33 12.38 -12.49
C ASN A 82 -9.97 10.97 -12.44
N PRO A 83 -11.29 10.86 -12.74
CA PRO A 83 -11.98 9.57 -12.71
C PRO A 83 -11.35 8.61 -13.71
N ARG A 84 -11.13 7.38 -13.28
CA ARG A 84 -10.54 6.34 -14.12
C ARG A 84 -11.58 5.78 -15.08
N GLN A 85 -11.10 5.35 -16.25
CA GLN A 85 -11.95 4.80 -17.30
C GLN A 85 -12.51 3.42 -16.94
N TYR A 86 -11.74 2.61 -16.19
CA TYR A 86 -12.04 1.23 -15.84
C TYR A 86 -12.46 1.12 -14.38
N ASN A 87 -13.29 0.13 -14.09
CA ASN A 87 -13.84 -0.15 -12.76
C ASN A 87 -13.94 -1.67 -12.51
N LEU A 88 -14.62 -2.07 -11.44
CA LEU A 88 -14.73 -3.48 -11.05
C LEU A 88 -15.49 -4.36 -12.05
N ASP A 89 -16.29 -3.78 -12.95
CA ASP A 89 -16.99 -4.54 -13.98
C ASP A 89 -16.05 -4.93 -15.15
N ASP A 90 -14.89 -4.28 -15.26
CA ASP A 90 -13.90 -4.57 -16.29
C ASP A 90 -12.91 -5.68 -15.93
N VAL A 91 -13.01 -6.23 -14.71
CA VAL A 91 -12.10 -7.27 -14.22
C VAL A 91 -12.87 -8.43 -13.60
N GLN A 92 -12.34 -9.64 -13.73
CA GLN A 92 -12.85 -10.80 -13.01
C GLN A 92 -12.07 -11.03 -11.72
N LEU A 93 -12.72 -10.81 -10.57
CA LEU A 93 -12.13 -11.12 -9.27
C LEU A 93 -12.07 -12.63 -9.06
N LEU A 94 -10.88 -13.15 -8.76
CA LEU A 94 -10.65 -14.57 -8.52
C LEU A 94 -10.72 -14.92 -7.02
N ALA A 95 -10.01 -14.18 -6.18
CA ALA A 95 -9.96 -14.42 -4.74
C ALA A 95 -9.49 -13.17 -3.99
N ASN A 96 -9.86 -13.08 -2.71
CA ASN A 96 -9.24 -12.14 -1.77
C ASN A 96 -7.97 -12.80 -1.21
N GLN A 97 -6.82 -12.20 -1.49
CA GLN A 97 -5.52 -12.71 -1.07
C GLN A 97 -5.21 -12.36 0.39
N ALA A 98 -5.51 -11.13 0.82
CA ALA A 98 -5.26 -10.65 2.17
C ALA A 98 -6.20 -9.52 2.56
N ILE A 99 -6.41 -9.35 3.86
CA ILE A 99 -6.96 -8.14 4.47
C ILE A 99 -5.80 -7.51 5.24
N ASP A 100 -5.49 -6.25 4.94
CA ASP A 100 -4.41 -5.52 5.58
C ASP A 100 -4.93 -4.17 6.09
N TYR A 101 -4.67 -3.87 7.35
CA TYR A 101 -5.12 -2.63 7.96
C TYR A 101 -4.04 -1.56 7.85
N ASN A 102 -4.45 -0.31 7.67
CA ASN A 102 -3.53 0.81 7.74
C ASN A 102 -3.11 1.09 9.18
N VAL A 103 -1.90 1.57 9.31
CA VAL A 103 -1.28 2.02 10.56
C VAL A 103 -0.70 3.42 10.38
N MET A 104 -0.48 4.09 11.49
CA MET A 104 0.36 5.28 11.55
C MET A 104 1.63 4.93 12.33
N ALA A 105 2.78 5.10 11.68
CA ALA A 105 4.09 4.86 12.28
C ALA A 105 4.88 6.17 12.48
N ILE A 106 5.67 6.18 13.55
CA ILE A 106 6.64 7.23 13.89
C ILE A 106 8.03 6.61 14.04
N ARG A 107 9.09 7.36 13.73
CA ARG A 107 10.46 6.86 13.93
C ARG A 107 10.77 6.65 15.41
N SER A 108 11.45 5.56 15.74
CA SER A 108 11.82 5.24 17.12
C SER A 108 12.78 6.26 17.75
N ASN A 109 13.57 6.94 16.93
CA ASN A 109 14.53 7.95 17.34
C ASN A 109 14.00 9.40 17.26
N ASP A 110 12.74 9.60 16.88
CA ASP A 110 12.14 10.93 16.86
C ASP A 110 11.92 11.42 18.30
N THR A 111 12.41 12.61 18.60
CA THR A 111 12.30 13.22 19.92
C THR A 111 11.20 14.27 20.02
N ARG A 112 10.56 14.61 18.90
CA ARG A 112 9.49 15.62 18.82
C ARG A 112 8.17 15.09 19.38
N PHE A 113 7.93 13.79 19.18
CA PHE A 113 6.75 13.07 19.64
C PHE A 113 7.08 11.59 19.82
N THR A 114 6.40 10.90 20.74
CA THR A 114 6.71 9.51 21.11
C THR A 114 5.51 8.57 21.00
N ASP A 115 4.32 9.12 20.84
CA ASP A 115 3.04 8.45 20.78
C ASP A 115 2.04 9.27 19.97
N LEU A 116 0.81 8.75 19.81
CA LEU A 116 -0.24 9.37 19.02
C LEU A 116 -0.63 10.75 19.54
N ASP A 117 -0.81 10.90 20.86
CA ASP A 117 -1.30 12.14 21.45
C ASP A 117 -0.28 13.28 21.25
N SER A 118 0.99 13.02 21.57
CA SER A 118 2.08 13.97 21.39
C SER A 118 2.31 14.31 19.90
N PHE A 119 2.10 13.35 18.98
CA PHE A 119 2.12 13.63 17.54
C PHE A 119 0.99 14.57 17.12
N ILE A 120 -0.25 14.33 17.57
CA ILE A 120 -1.39 15.18 17.25
C ILE A 120 -1.16 16.60 17.74
N GLU A 121 -0.68 16.78 18.96
CA GLU A 121 -0.35 18.11 19.52
C GLU A 121 0.75 18.80 18.69
N TYR A 122 1.81 18.08 18.35
CA TYR A 122 2.89 18.60 17.52
C TYR A 122 2.40 19.00 16.12
N ALA A 123 1.63 18.16 15.45
CA ALA A 123 1.14 18.39 14.10
C ALA A 123 0.18 19.61 14.03
N LYS A 124 -0.65 19.82 15.06
CA LYS A 124 -1.49 21.03 15.17
C LYS A 124 -0.67 22.30 15.34
N ALA A 125 0.42 22.23 16.09
CA ALA A 125 1.29 23.37 16.31
C ALA A 125 2.23 23.67 15.13
N ASN A 126 2.47 22.69 14.25
CA ASN A 126 3.45 22.74 13.16
C ASN A 126 2.86 22.25 11.82
N PRO A 127 1.81 22.85 11.30
CA PRO A 127 1.04 22.31 10.18
C PRO A 127 1.82 22.18 8.86
N VAL A 128 2.89 22.97 8.68
CA VAL A 128 3.68 22.95 7.43
C VAL A 128 4.95 22.12 7.50
N LEU A 129 5.25 21.55 8.67
CA LEU A 129 6.48 20.77 8.91
C LEU A 129 6.22 19.27 8.96
N VAL A 130 4.97 18.85 8.91
CA VAL A 130 4.59 17.45 9.01
C VAL A 130 4.17 16.94 7.63
N SER A 131 4.79 15.86 7.18
CA SER A 131 4.52 15.25 5.88
C SER A 131 4.48 13.73 5.97
N ALA A 132 3.73 13.14 5.06
CA ALA A 132 3.63 11.70 4.84
C ALA A 132 3.76 11.41 3.34
N GLN A 133 4.07 10.16 2.98
CA GLN A 133 4.04 9.72 1.59
C GLN A 133 2.86 8.78 1.34
N ALA A 134 2.46 8.73 0.08
CA ALA A 134 1.44 7.83 -0.41
C ALA A 134 1.66 7.51 -1.90
N THR A 135 1.16 6.37 -2.36
CA THR A 135 1.30 5.93 -3.76
C THR A 135 0.33 6.62 -4.72
N GLY A 136 -0.49 7.51 -4.24
CA GLY A 136 -1.45 8.31 -5.00
C GLY A 136 -2.43 9.01 -4.07
N ILE A 137 -3.19 9.96 -4.60
CA ILE A 137 -4.16 10.74 -3.78
C ILE A 137 -5.39 9.93 -3.37
N THR A 138 -5.67 8.84 -4.06
CA THR A 138 -6.80 7.93 -3.79
C THR A 138 -6.38 6.63 -3.13
N ASP A 139 -5.09 6.45 -2.81
CA ASP A 139 -4.64 5.27 -2.11
C ASP A 139 -5.02 5.28 -0.61
N GLY A 140 -4.89 4.11 0.03
CA GLY A 140 -5.25 3.95 1.43
C GLY A 140 -4.45 4.84 2.37
N ASP A 141 -3.19 5.08 2.06
CA ASP A 141 -2.30 5.88 2.89
C ASP A 141 -2.68 7.36 2.82
N ALA A 142 -2.93 7.88 1.60
CA ALA A 142 -3.38 9.25 1.38
C ALA A 142 -4.76 9.49 2.00
N THR A 143 -5.71 8.61 1.75
CA THR A 143 -7.06 8.73 2.31
C THR A 143 -7.07 8.62 3.83
N THR A 144 -6.19 7.79 4.41
CA THR A 144 -6.01 7.69 5.86
C THR A 144 -5.42 8.97 6.44
N ALA A 145 -4.40 9.55 5.78
CA ALA A 145 -3.82 10.82 6.21
C ALA A 145 -4.83 11.98 6.11
N GLU A 146 -5.65 12.01 5.07
CA GLU A 146 -6.72 13.01 4.94
C GLU A 146 -7.81 12.84 5.99
N TRP A 147 -8.25 11.59 6.24
CA TRP A 147 -9.18 11.29 7.33
C TRP A 147 -8.61 11.73 8.68
N PHE A 148 -7.33 11.47 8.91
CA PHE A 148 -6.62 11.89 10.13
C PHE A 148 -6.63 13.41 10.28
N ASN A 149 -6.27 14.14 9.22
CA ASN A 149 -6.33 15.60 9.19
C ASN A 149 -7.72 16.14 9.55
N LYS A 150 -8.75 15.56 8.94
CA LYS A 150 -10.13 15.98 9.16
C LYS A 150 -10.61 15.67 10.58
N THR A 151 -10.23 14.50 11.12
CA THR A 151 -10.66 14.02 12.43
C THR A 151 -10.00 14.80 13.56
N PHE A 152 -8.69 15.03 13.46
CA PHE A 152 -7.90 15.64 14.53
C PHE A 152 -7.59 17.12 14.29
N GLY A 153 -7.97 17.70 13.16
CA GLY A 153 -7.68 19.10 12.82
C GLY A 153 -6.20 19.38 12.56
N THR A 154 -5.49 18.39 12.03
CA THR A 154 -4.09 18.51 11.58
C THR A 154 -4.04 18.94 10.12
N GLN A 155 -2.84 19.23 9.58
CA GLN A 155 -2.61 19.62 8.18
C GLN A 155 -1.38 18.89 7.61
N ILE A 156 -1.39 17.54 7.72
CA ILE A 156 -0.32 16.69 7.19
C ILE A 156 -0.34 16.79 5.67
N THR A 157 0.79 17.13 5.07
CA THR A 157 0.96 17.17 3.61
C THR A 157 1.32 15.79 3.09
N VAL A 158 0.59 15.31 2.09
CA VAL A 158 0.88 14.03 1.44
C VAL A 158 1.78 14.27 0.22
N VAL A 159 2.85 13.49 0.12
CA VAL A 159 3.82 13.51 -0.98
C VAL A 159 3.68 12.21 -1.78
N PRO A 160 3.32 12.25 -3.06
CA PRO A 160 3.16 11.04 -3.87
C PRO A 160 4.50 10.38 -4.19
N VAL A 161 4.52 9.06 -4.15
CA VAL A 161 5.66 8.19 -4.49
C VAL A 161 5.17 6.94 -5.25
N ASP A 162 6.10 6.14 -5.80
CA ASP A 162 5.75 4.99 -6.64
C ASP A 162 5.39 3.71 -5.86
N GLY A 163 5.70 3.65 -4.58
CA GLY A 163 5.36 2.48 -3.76
C GLY A 163 5.79 2.58 -2.30
N ALA A 164 5.25 1.67 -1.48
CA ALA A 164 5.47 1.67 -0.03
C ALA A 164 6.93 1.45 0.39
N SER A 165 7.74 0.75 -0.44
CA SER A 165 9.18 0.61 -0.16
C SER A 165 9.92 1.94 -0.28
N ASP A 166 9.54 2.79 -1.24
CA ASP A 166 10.12 4.12 -1.42
C ASP A 166 9.67 5.04 -0.28
N SER A 167 8.36 5.04 0.02
CA SER A 167 7.79 5.72 1.19
C SER A 167 8.53 5.40 2.47
N ARG A 168 8.70 4.10 2.74
CA ARG A 168 9.40 3.63 3.95
C ARG A 168 10.86 4.09 3.97
N GLY A 169 11.57 4.03 2.84
CA GLY A 169 12.94 4.51 2.73
C GLY A 169 13.07 5.99 3.09
N MET A 170 12.25 6.84 2.50
CA MET A 170 12.20 8.27 2.77
C MET A 170 11.82 8.58 4.22
N PHE A 171 10.83 7.87 4.77
CA PHE A 171 10.44 8.03 6.17
C PHE A 171 11.59 7.67 7.13
N LEU A 172 12.26 6.54 6.94
CA LEU A 172 13.38 6.12 7.79
C LEU A 172 14.59 7.04 7.65
N ALA A 173 14.82 7.62 6.46
CA ALA A 173 15.85 8.63 6.22
C ALA A 173 15.56 9.97 6.91
N GLY A 174 14.30 10.23 7.29
CA GLY A 174 13.88 11.48 7.93
C GLY A 174 13.38 12.55 6.95
N ASP A 175 13.17 12.19 5.69
CA ASP A 175 12.65 13.11 4.67
C ASP A 175 11.17 13.45 4.89
N THR A 176 10.44 12.60 5.63
CA THR A 176 9.08 12.85 6.09
C THR A 176 8.93 12.53 7.58
N ASP A 177 7.88 13.04 8.18
CA ASP A 177 7.69 13.05 9.63
C ASP A 177 6.90 11.86 10.16
N VAL A 178 5.92 11.39 9.40
CA VAL A 178 5.00 10.30 9.75
C VAL A 178 4.83 9.36 8.56
N PHE A 179 4.51 8.12 8.85
CA PHE A 179 4.28 7.11 7.83
C PHE A 179 2.91 6.47 8.02
N PHE A 180 2.01 6.72 7.07
CA PHE A 180 0.77 5.96 6.93
C PHE A 180 1.05 4.83 5.95
N ALA A 181 0.74 3.60 6.32
CA ALA A 181 1.03 2.43 5.51
C ALA A 181 0.21 1.23 6.00
N SER A 182 0.22 0.15 5.23
CA SER A 182 -0.33 -1.12 5.68
C SER A 182 0.56 -1.81 6.72
N ILE A 183 -0.01 -2.67 7.56
CA ILE A 183 0.74 -3.48 8.54
C ILE A 183 1.89 -4.24 7.86
N SER A 184 1.63 -4.83 6.68
CA SER A 184 2.63 -5.58 5.92
C SER A 184 3.83 -4.73 5.49
N ASP A 185 3.64 -3.45 5.22
CA ASP A 185 4.70 -2.53 4.80
C ASP A 185 5.63 -2.12 5.95
N VAL A 186 5.12 -2.09 7.17
CA VAL A 186 5.86 -1.62 8.35
C VAL A 186 6.45 -2.75 9.19
N GLN A 187 6.01 -4.00 8.99
CA GLN A 187 6.31 -5.12 9.88
C GLN A 187 7.82 -5.32 10.12
N SER A 188 8.64 -5.30 9.08
CA SER A 188 10.08 -5.52 9.22
C SER A 188 10.78 -4.42 10.01
N ALA A 189 10.46 -3.15 9.73
CA ALA A 189 11.05 -2.00 10.41
C ALA A 189 10.52 -1.83 11.84
N TYR A 190 9.28 -2.25 12.12
CA TYR A 190 8.76 -2.36 13.48
C TYR A 190 9.51 -3.42 14.28
N GLN A 191 9.71 -4.62 13.71
CA GLN A 191 10.43 -5.72 14.37
C GLN A 191 11.91 -5.41 14.61
N SER A 192 12.56 -4.64 13.70
CA SER A 192 13.94 -4.18 13.90
C SER A 192 14.06 -3.00 14.88
N GLY A 193 12.93 -2.42 15.32
CA GLY A 193 12.91 -1.30 16.25
C GLY A 193 13.20 0.06 15.63
N GLU A 194 13.17 0.18 14.30
CA GLU A 194 13.42 1.44 13.58
C GLU A 194 12.23 2.38 13.66
N MET A 195 11.01 1.82 13.81
CA MET A 195 9.78 2.58 13.99
C MET A 195 8.91 2.03 15.10
N LYS A 196 7.98 2.85 15.56
CA LYS A 196 6.89 2.51 16.48
C LYS A 196 5.56 2.70 15.77
N ILE A 197 4.59 1.86 16.08
CA ILE A 197 3.22 2.04 15.61
C ILE A 197 2.49 2.91 16.62
N ALA A 198 2.03 4.06 16.20
CA ALA A 198 1.29 4.99 17.04
C ALA A 198 -0.20 4.63 17.12
N CYS A 199 -0.78 4.15 16.02
CA CYS A 199 -2.13 3.58 15.99
C CYS A 199 -2.32 2.63 14.80
N VAL A 200 -3.34 1.77 14.92
CA VAL A 200 -3.87 0.90 13.86
C VAL A 200 -5.28 1.40 13.54
N PHE A 201 -5.60 1.53 12.27
CA PHE A 201 -6.94 1.95 11.80
C PHE A 201 -7.85 0.73 11.65
N SER A 202 -8.29 0.19 12.79
CA SER A 202 -9.18 -0.96 12.88
C SER A 202 -10.08 -0.83 14.11
N GLU A 203 -11.16 -1.61 14.16
CA GLU A 203 -12.08 -1.63 15.31
C GLU A 203 -11.43 -2.27 16.55
N GLU A 204 -10.47 -3.18 16.34
CA GLU A 204 -9.78 -3.93 17.39
C GLU A 204 -8.26 -3.76 17.28
N ARG A 205 -7.54 -4.05 18.36
CA ARG A 205 -6.08 -4.11 18.34
C ARG A 205 -5.60 -5.25 17.43
N SER A 206 -4.52 -5.02 16.72
CA SER A 206 -3.90 -6.06 15.90
C SER A 206 -3.14 -7.07 16.77
N ASP A 207 -3.36 -8.36 16.52
CA ASP A 207 -2.57 -9.44 17.14
C ASP A 207 -1.10 -9.41 16.70
N PHE A 208 -0.80 -8.80 15.56
CA PHE A 208 0.56 -8.66 15.03
C PHE A 208 1.33 -7.47 15.62
N MET A 209 0.62 -6.48 16.15
CA MET A 209 1.16 -5.24 16.71
C MET A 209 0.35 -4.85 17.96
N PRO A 210 0.50 -5.58 19.07
CA PRO A 210 -0.30 -5.43 20.30
C PRO A 210 -0.08 -4.09 21.01
#